data_e10f7db14eeef91614940e42fb92f998
#
_entry.id   e10f7db14eeef91614940e42fb92f998
#
_cell.length_a   1.000
_cell.length_b   1.000
_cell.length_c   1.000
_cell.angle_alpha   90.00
_cell.angle_beta   90.00
_cell.angle_gamma   90.00
#
_symmetry.space_group_name_H-M   'P 1'
#
loop_
_entity.id
_entity.type
_entity.pdbx_description
1 polymer ?
#
loop_
_entity_poly.entity_id
_entity_poly.type
_entity_poly.pdbx_seq_one_letter_code
_entity_poly.pdbx_strand_id
1 'polypeptide(L)'
;MLPQLYESFQRWSDSGTVWLYSDPHFNDADCKAISVEWPSPEEQIAKINKKVHKGDTLIILGDIGNPEYIKRIKAGYKVLIAGNHDLGLTNYKKTITHEMREIFAKYIDEEQYKKDVAVERKSFHTYLYEKYPYEKIYIQERYEFYSPFNFFDATIDNNLFDEVYGGPLFIGEKILLSHEPIDIPFGLCIHGHCHSAKGLYDGGNKFNVCSNTIGFEPINLGKIIKYGYLKRVNDIHRITIDKANKNPIHGCSKATPNEV
;
A
#
# COMPACT_ATOMS: atom_id res chain seq x y z
N MET A 1 -22.98 1.70 -3.20
CA MET A 1 -22.19 1.12 -4.29
C MET A 1 -20.78 1.02 -3.77
N LEU A 2 -20.24 -0.17 -3.61
CA LEU A 2 -18.83 -0.32 -3.25
C LEU A 2 -18.01 0.30 -4.39
N PRO A 3 -16.94 1.08 -4.09
CA PRO A 3 -16.13 1.66 -5.14
C PRO A 3 -15.66 0.54 -6.07
N GLN A 4 -15.59 0.84 -7.37
CA GLN A 4 -15.19 -0.11 -8.41
C GLN A 4 -13.71 -0.45 -8.24
N LEU A 5 -13.41 -1.34 -7.34
CA LEU A 5 -12.08 -1.86 -7.08
C LEU A 5 -11.60 -2.82 -8.18
N TYR A 6 -12.47 -3.12 -9.12
CA TYR A 6 -12.28 -4.11 -10.18
C TYR A 6 -11.39 -3.64 -11.33
N GLU A 7 -11.42 -2.35 -11.67
CA GLU A 7 -10.56 -1.84 -12.73
C GLU A 7 -9.09 -1.94 -12.37
N SER A 8 -8.76 -1.70 -11.09
CA SER A 8 -7.40 -1.89 -10.60
C SER A 8 -6.98 -3.35 -10.70
N PHE A 9 -7.83 -4.31 -10.31
CA PHE A 9 -7.53 -5.73 -10.41
C PHE A 9 -7.33 -6.19 -11.85
N GLN A 10 -8.10 -5.71 -12.79
CA GLN A 10 -7.90 -6.02 -14.22
C GLN A 10 -6.53 -5.54 -14.70
N ARG A 11 -6.11 -4.35 -14.32
CA ARG A 11 -4.75 -3.85 -14.62
C ARG A 11 -3.67 -4.73 -14.01
N TRP A 12 -3.86 -5.23 -12.79
CA TRP A 12 -2.91 -6.11 -12.12
C TRP A 12 -2.80 -7.47 -12.79
N SER A 13 -3.86 -7.96 -13.43
CA SER A 13 -3.90 -9.27 -14.06
C SER A 13 -3.46 -9.28 -15.53
N ASP A 14 -3.46 -8.13 -16.21
CA ASP A 14 -3.30 -8.06 -17.66
C ASP A 14 -1.88 -8.33 -18.16
N SER A 15 -0.85 -8.17 -17.31
CA SER A 15 0.54 -8.30 -17.75
C SER A 15 1.46 -9.07 -16.82
N GLY A 16 0.94 -9.66 -15.76
CA GLY A 16 1.77 -10.35 -14.78
C GLY A 16 0.97 -11.22 -13.83
N THR A 17 1.67 -11.77 -12.85
CA THR A 17 1.09 -12.62 -11.82
C THR A 17 0.82 -11.80 -10.56
N VAL A 18 -0.29 -12.04 -9.89
CA VAL A 18 -0.63 -11.41 -8.62
C VAL A 18 -0.17 -12.29 -7.46
N TRP A 19 0.64 -11.70 -6.58
CA TRP A 19 1.17 -12.32 -5.39
C TRP A 19 0.65 -11.64 -4.14
N LEU A 20 0.41 -12.42 -3.10
CA LEU A 20 -0.08 -11.97 -1.80
C LEU A 20 0.98 -12.25 -0.73
N TYR A 21 1.16 -11.30 0.16
CA TYR A 21 2.06 -11.37 1.29
C TYR A 21 1.51 -10.51 2.43
N SER A 22 1.82 -10.83 3.66
CA SER A 22 1.41 -10.02 4.80
C SER A 22 2.41 -10.09 5.93
N ASP A 23 2.41 -9.09 6.78
CA ASP A 23 3.15 -9.06 8.04
C ASP A 23 4.65 -9.34 7.86
N PRO A 24 5.36 -8.65 6.96
CA PRO A 24 6.80 -8.80 6.85
C PRO A 24 7.53 -8.33 8.10
N HIS A 25 7.01 -7.35 8.80
CA HIS A 25 7.64 -6.74 9.97
C HIS A 25 9.14 -6.50 9.76
N PHE A 26 9.50 -5.90 8.65
CA PHE A 26 10.90 -5.67 8.31
C PHE A 26 11.61 -4.87 9.40
N ASN A 27 12.66 -5.46 9.97
CA ASN A 27 13.49 -4.85 11.02
C ASN A 27 12.68 -4.37 12.24
N ASP A 28 11.61 -5.08 12.57
CA ASP A 28 10.79 -4.84 13.74
C ASP A 28 11.35 -5.65 14.93
N ALA A 29 11.57 -5.00 16.05
CA ALA A 29 12.12 -5.63 17.24
C ALA A 29 11.15 -6.67 17.86
N ASP A 30 9.86 -6.47 17.69
CA ASP A 30 8.81 -7.30 18.27
C ASP A 30 8.69 -8.66 17.59
N CYS A 31 9.25 -8.81 16.36
CA CYS A 31 9.25 -10.08 15.64
C CYS A 31 9.89 -11.24 16.44
N LYS A 32 10.90 -10.94 17.26
CA LYS A 32 11.55 -11.95 18.11
C LYS A 32 10.62 -12.49 19.20
N ALA A 33 9.61 -11.71 19.60
CA ALA A 33 8.58 -12.17 20.51
C ALA A 33 7.58 -13.11 19.84
N ILE A 34 7.38 -12.96 18.53
CA ILE A 34 6.48 -13.81 17.73
C ILE A 34 7.17 -15.13 17.39
N SER A 35 8.42 -15.10 16.94
CA SER A 35 9.21 -16.28 16.63
C SER A 35 10.71 -16.03 16.74
N VAL A 36 11.41 -16.96 17.39
CA VAL A 36 12.89 -16.92 17.49
C VAL A 36 13.55 -17.06 16.11
N GLU A 37 12.89 -17.70 15.16
CA GLU A 37 13.39 -17.97 13.80
C GLU A 37 12.90 -16.94 12.76
N TRP A 38 12.56 -15.72 13.19
CA TRP A 38 12.15 -14.68 12.25
C TRP A 38 13.34 -14.28 11.35
N PRO A 39 13.23 -14.45 10.03
CA PRO A 39 14.33 -14.17 9.13
C PRO A 39 14.63 -12.68 9.05
N SER A 40 15.87 -12.34 8.77
CA SER A 40 16.28 -10.97 8.51
C SER A 40 15.49 -10.36 7.33
N PRO A 41 15.38 -9.04 7.25
CA PRO A 41 14.76 -8.39 6.11
C PRO A 41 15.39 -8.81 4.77
N GLU A 42 16.70 -8.99 4.75
CA GLU A 42 17.46 -9.43 3.57
C GLU A 42 17.03 -10.82 3.10
N GLU A 43 16.89 -11.75 4.02
CA GLU A 43 16.44 -13.11 3.74
C GLU A 43 14.99 -13.13 3.26
N GLN A 44 14.12 -12.35 3.89
CA GLN A 44 12.72 -12.22 3.45
C GLN A 44 12.65 -11.65 2.02
N ILE A 45 13.38 -10.56 1.73
CA ILE A 45 13.43 -9.95 0.41
C ILE A 45 13.98 -10.94 -0.62
N ALA A 46 15.02 -11.70 -0.28
CA ALA A 46 15.55 -12.72 -1.18
C ALA A 46 14.49 -13.78 -1.53
N LYS A 47 13.72 -14.24 -0.53
CA LYS A 47 12.60 -15.18 -0.75
C LYS A 47 11.49 -14.57 -1.59
N ILE A 48 11.10 -13.33 -1.31
CA ILE A 48 10.09 -12.59 -2.11
C ILE A 48 10.57 -12.46 -3.55
N ASN A 49 11.78 -11.96 -3.76
CA ASN A 49 12.34 -11.70 -5.09
C ASN A 49 12.67 -12.97 -5.89
N LYS A 50 12.70 -14.13 -5.27
CA LYS A 50 12.78 -15.43 -5.95
C LYS A 50 11.49 -15.79 -6.66
N LYS A 51 10.35 -15.31 -6.16
CA LYS A 51 9.00 -15.60 -6.68
C LYS A 51 8.44 -14.45 -7.50
N VAL A 52 8.64 -13.22 -7.01
CA VAL A 52 8.03 -12.00 -7.55
C VAL A 52 9.03 -11.31 -8.48
N HIS A 53 8.59 -10.99 -9.69
CA HIS A 53 9.41 -10.39 -10.73
C HIS A 53 8.87 -9.02 -11.16
N LYS A 54 9.64 -8.34 -12.01
CA LYS A 54 9.34 -6.97 -12.48
C LYS A 54 8.00 -6.83 -13.23
N GLY A 55 7.49 -7.92 -13.82
CA GLY A 55 6.18 -7.94 -14.48
C GLY A 55 5.02 -8.29 -13.55
N ASP A 56 5.28 -8.55 -12.27
CA ASP A 56 4.28 -9.02 -11.32
C ASP A 56 3.75 -7.90 -10.45
N THR A 57 2.56 -8.12 -9.89
CA THR A 57 1.96 -7.32 -8.81
C THR A 57 2.15 -8.02 -7.48
N LEU A 58 2.60 -7.29 -6.47
CA LEU A 58 2.62 -7.74 -5.09
C LEU A 58 1.64 -6.93 -4.26
N ILE A 59 0.68 -7.60 -3.64
CA ILE A 59 -0.25 -7.01 -2.68
C ILE A 59 0.22 -7.40 -1.29
N ILE A 60 0.53 -6.41 -0.45
CA ILE A 60 0.91 -6.59 0.94
C ILE A 60 -0.27 -6.23 1.82
N LEU A 61 -0.68 -7.17 2.69
CA LEU A 61 -1.82 -7.01 3.57
C LEU A 61 -1.39 -6.51 4.96
N GLY A 62 -0.56 -5.46 4.97
CA GLY A 62 -0.22 -4.71 6.18
C GLY A 62 0.98 -5.22 6.97
N ASP A 63 1.23 -4.47 8.03
CA ASP A 63 2.28 -4.67 9.04
C ASP A 63 3.69 -4.81 8.43
N ILE A 64 4.07 -3.75 7.72
CA ILE A 64 5.32 -3.72 6.93
C ILE A 64 6.57 -3.67 7.80
N GLY A 65 6.51 -2.96 8.93
CA GLY A 65 7.69 -2.59 9.69
C GLY A 65 8.47 -1.47 9.00
N ASN A 66 9.79 -1.60 8.81
CA ASN A 66 10.56 -0.56 8.14
C ASN A 66 10.28 -0.51 6.63
N PRO A 67 9.65 0.57 6.13
CA PRO A 67 9.19 0.68 4.75
C PRO A 67 10.32 0.78 3.72
N GLU A 68 11.54 1.09 4.12
CA GLU A 68 12.68 1.22 3.20
C GLU A 68 12.98 -0.07 2.44
N TYR A 69 12.70 -1.20 3.07
CA TYR A 69 12.89 -2.50 2.44
C TYR A 69 11.95 -2.77 1.25
N ILE A 70 10.82 -2.07 1.17
CA ILE A 70 9.87 -2.18 0.06
C ILE A 70 10.51 -1.80 -1.28
N LYS A 71 11.46 -0.86 -1.30
CA LYS A 71 12.18 -0.44 -2.51
C LYS A 71 13.05 -1.56 -3.09
N ARG A 72 13.46 -2.53 -2.27
CA ARG A 72 14.30 -3.67 -2.67
C ARG A 72 13.49 -4.83 -3.26
N ILE A 73 12.16 -4.77 -3.18
CA ILE A 73 11.27 -5.76 -3.77
C ILE A 73 11.10 -5.49 -5.26
N LYS A 74 11.29 -6.52 -6.08
CA LYS A 74 11.33 -6.44 -7.54
C LYS A 74 9.96 -6.32 -8.23
N ALA A 75 8.85 -6.44 -7.49
CA ALA A 75 7.51 -6.27 -8.06
C ALA A 75 7.42 -4.98 -8.88
N GLY A 76 6.85 -5.05 -10.07
CA GLY A 76 6.63 -3.89 -10.93
C GLY A 76 5.44 -3.04 -10.49
N TYR A 77 4.50 -3.63 -9.77
CA TYR A 77 3.36 -2.95 -9.17
C TYR A 77 3.18 -3.42 -7.73
N LYS A 78 3.08 -2.49 -6.80
CA LYS A 78 2.99 -2.77 -5.37
C LYS A 78 1.75 -2.13 -4.79
N VAL A 79 0.97 -2.90 -4.06
CA VAL A 79 -0.26 -2.46 -3.41
C VAL A 79 -0.14 -2.74 -1.91
N LEU A 80 -0.52 -1.77 -1.10
CA LEU A 80 -0.63 -1.90 0.35
C LEU A 80 -2.10 -1.84 0.77
N ILE A 81 -2.53 -2.82 1.55
CA ILE A 81 -3.69 -2.69 2.42
C ILE A 81 -3.13 -2.53 3.83
N ALA A 82 -3.28 -1.34 4.41
CA ALA A 82 -2.63 -0.99 5.66
C ALA A 82 -3.10 -1.86 6.83
N GLY A 83 -2.15 -2.31 7.64
CA GLY A 83 -2.36 -2.98 8.91
C GLY A 83 -2.40 -2.00 10.08
N ASN A 84 -2.54 -2.53 11.28
CA ASN A 84 -2.61 -1.72 12.50
C ASN A 84 -1.27 -1.09 12.88
N HIS A 85 -0.14 -1.61 12.40
CA HIS A 85 1.20 -1.03 12.58
C HIS A 85 1.61 -0.07 11.46
N ASP A 86 0.82 0.09 10.41
CA ASP A 86 1.15 0.92 9.25
C ASP A 86 0.64 2.37 9.34
N LEU A 87 0.27 2.83 10.52
CA LEU A 87 -0.22 4.19 10.73
C LEU A 87 0.85 5.21 10.28
N GLY A 88 0.59 5.87 9.16
CA GLY A 88 1.49 6.85 8.56
C GLY A 88 2.30 6.35 7.36
N LEU A 89 2.24 5.07 6.99
CA LEU A 89 2.83 4.53 5.76
C LEU A 89 1.93 4.81 4.55
N THR A 90 1.72 6.06 4.27
CA THR A 90 1.02 6.49 3.05
C THR A 90 2.03 6.96 2.02
N ASN A 91 1.69 6.83 0.74
CA ASN A 91 2.36 7.58 -0.29
C ASN A 91 2.15 9.06 0.02
N TYR A 92 3.22 9.80 0.18
CA TYR A 92 3.13 11.21 0.51
C TYR A 92 3.94 12.08 -0.44
N LYS A 93 3.44 13.29 -0.59
CA LYS A 93 4.14 14.37 -1.23
C LYS A 93 4.28 15.51 -0.23
N LYS A 94 5.51 15.89 0.08
CA LYS A 94 5.80 16.91 1.09
C LYS A 94 6.58 18.05 0.44
N THR A 95 6.19 19.26 0.75
CA THR A 95 6.96 20.45 0.35
C THR A 95 7.71 21.01 1.57
N ILE A 96 8.99 21.25 1.39
CA ILE A 96 9.85 21.94 2.37
C ILE A 96 10.36 23.19 1.70
N THR A 97 10.15 24.34 2.33
CA THR A 97 10.64 25.63 1.87
C THR A 97 11.88 26.02 2.68
N HIS A 98 12.95 26.37 2.00
CA HIS A 98 14.16 26.95 2.56
C HIS A 98 14.26 28.41 2.12
N GLU A 99 14.36 29.31 3.08
CA GLU A 99 14.45 30.74 2.85
C GLU A 99 15.91 31.19 2.76
N MET A 100 16.26 31.88 1.67
CA MET A 100 17.58 32.43 1.42
C MET A 100 17.64 33.91 1.81
N ARG A 101 17.58 34.18 3.12
CA ARG A 101 17.37 35.53 3.66
C ARG A 101 18.38 36.59 3.28
N GLU A 102 19.61 36.23 3.07
CA GLU A 102 20.69 37.23 2.99
C GLU A 102 21.28 37.39 1.59
N ILE A 103 20.89 36.51 0.67
CA ILE A 103 21.56 36.46 -0.63
C ILE A 103 21.17 37.64 -1.50
N PHE A 104 19.89 38.01 -1.55
CA PHE A 104 19.43 39.06 -2.47
C PHE A 104 19.88 40.48 -2.07
N ALA A 105 19.97 40.76 -0.81
CA ALA A 105 20.33 42.11 -0.32
C ALA A 105 21.82 42.48 -0.43
N LYS A 106 22.67 41.50 -0.70
CA LYS A 106 24.13 41.67 -0.77
C LYS A 106 24.71 41.96 -2.16
N TYR A 107 23.96 41.69 -3.24
CA TYR A 107 24.59 41.60 -4.57
C TYR A 107 24.29 42.76 -5.47
N ILE A 108 25.38 43.38 -5.92
CA ILE A 108 25.45 44.29 -7.06
C ILE A 108 25.92 43.52 -8.31
N ASP A 109 26.55 42.37 -8.12
CA ASP A 109 27.13 41.51 -9.16
C ASP A 109 26.28 40.24 -9.38
N GLU A 110 25.67 40.13 -10.55
CA GLU A 110 24.80 39.01 -10.95
C GLU A 110 25.59 37.70 -11.08
N GLU A 111 26.86 37.71 -11.45
CA GLU A 111 27.63 36.46 -11.53
C GLU A 111 27.96 35.89 -10.16
N GLN A 112 28.29 36.74 -9.20
CA GLN A 112 28.56 36.32 -7.84
C GLN A 112 27.27 35.82 -7.19
N TYR A 113 26.14 36.49 -7.42
CA TYR A 113 24.81 36.04 -6.97
C TYR A 113 24.53 34.61 -7.45
N LYS A 114 24.70 34.32 -8.75
CA LYS A 114 24.46 32.99 -9.30
C LYS A 114 25.36 31.91 -8.66
N LYS A 115 26.61 32.25 -8.36
CA LYS A 115 27.52 31.31 -7.69
C LYS A 115 27.08 30.99 -6.28
N ASP A 116 26.67 31.98 -5.51
CA ASP A 116 26.26 31.80 -4.11
C ASP A 116 24.90 31.09 -4.01
N VAL A 117 23.97 31.38 -4.92
CA VAL A 117 22.71 30.61 -5.06
C VAL A 117 22.99 29.13 -5.38
N ALA A 118 23.96 28.85 -6.23
CA ALA A 118 24.34 27.48 -6.55
C ALA A 118 24.94 26.73 -5.36
N VAL A 119 25.73 27.41 -4.53
CA VAL A 119 26.29 26.85 -3.29
C VAL A 119 25.20 26.57 -2.28
N GLU A 120 24.31 27.51 -2.07
CA GLU A 120 23.19 27.40 -1.12
C GLU A 120 22.24 26.26 -1.55
N ARG A 121 21.89 26.19 -2.84
CA ARG A 121 21.09 25.12 -3.41
C ARG A 121 21.75 23.76 -3.19
N LYS A 122 23.05 23.65 -3.39
CA LYS A 122 23.80 22.40 -3.17
C LYS A 122 23.79 21.99 -1.71
N SER A 123 23.96 22.94 -0.79
CA SER A 123 23.92 22.72 0.67
C SER A 123 22.54 22.22 1.10
N PHE A 124 21.48 22.88 0.65
CA PHE A 124 20.10 22.45 0.92
C PHE A 124 19.79 21.08 0.33
N HIS A 125 20.25 20.80 -0.88
CA HIS A 125 20.11 19.49 -1.52
C HIS A 125 20.81 18.39 -0.70
N THR A 126 22.04 18.62 -0.25
CA THR A 126 22.78 17.67 0.60
C THR A 126 22.02 17.38 1.89
N TYR A 127 21.56 18.42 2.57
CA TYR A 127 20.72 18.26 3.78
C TYR A 127 19.47 17.42 3.52
N LEU A 128 18.78 17.67 2.40
CA LEU A 128 17.58 16.90 2.05
C LEU A 128 17.91 15.43 1.75
N TYR A 129 19.01 15.15 1.04
CA TYR A 129 19.41 13.78 0.75
C TYR A 129 19.84 13.01 2.00
N GLU A 130 20.46 13.66 2.97
CA GLU A 130 20.79 13.05 4.26
C GLU A 130 19.53 12.71 5.06
N LYS A 131 18.54 13.61 5.02
CA LYS A 131 17.28 13.44 5.76
C LYS A 131 16.27 12.53 5.07
N TYR A 132 16.30 12.51 3.74
CA TYR A 132 15.36 11.76 2.89
C TYR A 132 16.11 10.96 1.82
N PRO A 133 16.94 9.98 2.23
CA PRO A 133 17.91 9.31 1.34
C PRO A 133 17.26 8.44 0.27
N TYR A 134 15.97 8.13 0.39
CA TYR A 134 15.27 7.17 -0.47
C TYR A 134 14.15 7.81 -1.29
N GLU A 135 13.88 9.08 -1.07
CA GLU A 135 12.81 9.81 -1.75
C GLU A 135 13.29 10.48 -3.03
N LYS A 136 12.36 10.72 -3.94
CA LYS A 136 12.61 11.60 -5.08
C LYS A 136 12.49 13.05 -4.62
N ILE A 137 13.55 13.81 -4.80
CA ILE A 137 13.62 15.20 -4.38
C ILE A 137 13.70 16.10 -5.61
N TYR A 138 12.77 17.03 -5.71
CA TYR A 138 12.74 18.06 -6.75
C TYR A 138 12.92 19.42 -6.07
N ILE A 139 13.95 20.15 -6.41
CA ILE A 139 14.23 21.48 -5.88
C ILE A 139 14.04 22.50 -6.98
N GLN A 140 13.20 23.49 -6.74
CA GLN A 140 13.02 24.65 -7.60
C GLN A 140 13.21 25.93 -6.81
N GLU A 141 13.79 26.94 -7.48
CA GLU A 141 13.87 28.28 -6.94
C GLU A 141 12.54 29.00 -7.17
N ARG A 142 12.08 29.70 -6.14
CA ARG A 142 10.86 30.51 -6.18
C ARG A 142 11.17 31.95 -5.77
N TYR A 143 10.71 32.88 -6.57
CA TYR A 143 10.81 34.30 -6.34
C TYR A 143 9.45 34.84 -5.91
N GLU A 144 9.44 35.68 -4.86
CA GLU A 144 8.25 36.45 -4.50
C GLU A 144 8.47 37.93 -4.90
N PHE A 145 7.56 38.45 -5.72
CA PHE A 145 7.71 39.76 -6.36
C PHE A 145 7.88 40.93 -5.35
N TYR A 146 7.36 40.79 -4.15
CA TYR A 146 7.46 41.79 -3.09
C TYR A 146 8.36 41.40 -1.93
N SER A 147 9.08 40.29 -2.05
CA SER A 147 9.99 39.80 -1.01
C SER A 147 11.44 40.09 -1.40
N PRO A 148 12.28 40.61 -0.48
CA PRO A 148 13.72 40.67 -0.73
C PRO A 148 14.39 39.29 -0.64
N PHE A 149 13.62 38.23 -0.47
CA PHE A 149 14.11 36.89 -0.27
C PHE A 149 13.78 35.98 -1.43
N ASN A 150 14.72 35.08 -1.77
CA ASN A 150 14.49 33.94 -2.61
C ASN A 150 14.22 32.71 -1.76
N PHE A 151 13.52 31.75 -2.32
CA PHE A 151 13.18 30.51 -1.65
C PHE A 151 13.56 29.32 -2.53
N PHE A 152 14.04 28.27 -1.90
CA PHE A 152 14.07 26.94 -2.50
C PHE A 152 12.91 26.13 -1.99
N ASP A 153 12.01 25.73 -2.88
CA ASP A 153 10.95 24.80 -2.58
C ASP A 153 11.41 23.39 -3.00
N ALA A 154 11.53 22.49 -2.03
CA ALA A 154 11.81 21.09 -2.27
C ALA A 154 10.52 20.28 -2.19
N THR A 155 10.14 19.63 -3.27
CA THR A 155 9.09 18.63 -3.26
C THR A 155 9.72 17.26 -3.07
N ILE A 156 9.30 16.59 -1.99
CA ILE A 156 9.72 15.23 -1.62
C ILE A 156 8.59 14.30 -1.96
N ASP A 157 8.86 13.33 -2.81
CA ASP A 157 7.88 12.36 -3.30
C ASP A 157 8.29 10.95 -2.87
N ASN A 158 7.50 10.36 -1.99
CA ASN A 158 7.69 9.00 -1.50
C ASN A 158 6.64 8.06 -2.09
N ASN A 159 7.00 7.38 -3.17
CA ASN A 159 6.17 6.39 -3.83
C ASN A 159 6.69 4.98 -3.52
N LEU A 160 6.41 4.48 -2.31
CA LEU A 160 6.75 3.11 -1.92
C LEU A 160 5.82 2.11 -2.58
N PHE A 161 4.57 2.49 -2.72
CA PHE A 161 3.49 1.70 -3.30
C PHE A 161 2.83 2.46 -4.44
N ASP A 162 2.35 1.73 -5.41
CA ASP A 162 1.54 2.28 -6.50
C ASP A 162 0.12 2.59 -6.02
N GLU A 163 -0.41 1.76 -5.11
CA GLU A 163 -1.70 1.99 -4.46
C GLU A 163 -1.62 1.71 -2.96
N VAL A 164 -2.36 2.49 -2.16
CA VAL A 164 -2.49 2.33 -0.71
C VAL A 164 -3.95 2.39 -0.31
N TYR A 165 -4.42 1.40 0.41
CA TYR A 165 -5.77 1.31 0.95
C TYR A 165 -5.72 1.26 2.47
N GLY A 166 -6.50 2.12 3.13
CA GLY A 166 -6.60 2.19 4.60
C GLY A 166 -7.54 1.15 5.22
N GLY A 167 -8.03 0.20 4.42
CA GLY A 167 -8.97 -0.83 4.89
C GLY A 167 -9.21 -1.91 3.84
N PRO A 168 -10.14 -2.82 4.12
CA PRO A 168 -10.40 -3.99 3.30
C PRO A 168 -10.74 -3.65 1.85
N LEU A 169 -10.29 -4.52 0.94
CA LEU A 169 -10.44 -4.38 -0.49
C LEU A 169 -11.15 -5.60 -1.08
N PHE A 170 -12.25 -5.39 -1.79
CA PHE A 170 -12.91 -6.46 -2.52
C PHE A 170 -12.29 -6.65 -3.90
N ILE A 171 -11.97 -7.91 -4.23
CA ILE A 171 -11.54 -8.32 -5.56
C ILE A 171 -12.56 -9.30 -6.14
N GLY A 172 -13.13 -8.93 -7.26
CA GLY A 172 -14.20 -9.71 -7.83
C GLY A 172 -15.38 -9.81 -6.86
N GLU A 173 -16.24 -10.76 -7.07
CA GLU A 173 -17.46 -10.98 -6.29
C GLU A 173 -17.24 -11.89 -5.08
N LYS A 174 -16.04 -12.46 -4.90
CA LYS A 174 -15.79 -13.55 -3.96
C LYS A 174 -14.56 -13.38 -3.06
N ILE A 175 -13.74 -12.38 -3.25
CA ILE A 175 -12.51 -12.22 -2.50
C ILE A 175 -12.55 -10.90 -1.74
N LEU A 176 -12.32 -10.97 -0.44
CA LEU A 176 -12.01 -9.85 0.43
C LEU A 176 -10.54 -9.93 0.81
N LEU A 177 -9.77 -8.90 0.54
CA LEU A 177 -8.43 -8.72 1.08
C LEU A 177 -8.49 -7.81 2.30
N SER A 178 -7.89 -8.22 3.39
CA SER A 178 -7.85 -7.45 4.64
C SER A 178 -6.56 -7.74 5.39
N HIS A 179 -6.10 -6.80 6.20
CA HIS A 179 -5.04 -7.11 7.15
C HIS A 179 -5.58 -8.05 8.25
N GLU A 180 -6.63 -7.66 8.91
CA GLU A 180 -7.26 -8.47 9.96
C GLU A 180 -8.23 -9.51 9.38
N PRO A 181 -8.40 -10.68 10.04
CA PRO A 181 -9.42 -11.66 9.65
C PRO A 181 -10.81 -11.11 9.89
N ILE A 182 -11.59 -10.96 8.84
CA ILE A 182 -12.97 -10.48 8.90
C ILE A 182 -13.92 -11.65 8.68
N ASP A 183 -14.91 -11.80 9.57
CA ASP A 183 -15.98 -12.75 9.39
C ASP A 183 -17.02 -12.19 8.43
N ILE A 184 -17.02 -12.75 7.22
CA ILE A 184 -18.00 -12.42 6.19
C ILE A 184 -18.83 -13.66 5.87
N PRO A 185 -20.15 -13.52 5.75
CA PRO A 185 -21.02 -14.66 5.43
C PRO A 185 -20.87 -15.14 3.99
N PHE A 186 -20.18 -14.37 3.14
CA PHE A 186 -20.00 -14.62 1.73
C PHE A 186 -18.57 -14.29 1.31
N GLY A 187 -18.07 -15.00 0.32
CA GLY A 187 -16.73 -14.78 -0.17
C GLY A 187 -15.64 -15.42 0.67
N LEU A 188 -14.42 -15.28 0.21
CA LEU A 188 -13.19 -15.72 0.87
C LEU A 188 -12.45 -14.50 1.40
N CYS A 189 -12.22 -14.43 2.70
CA CYS A 189 -11.35 -13.44 3.31
C CYS A 189 -9.90 -13.93 3.24
N ILE A 190 -9.05 -13.23 2.52
CA ILE A 190 -7.61 -13.44 2.53
C ILE A 190 -7.01 -12.37 3.43
N HIS A 191 -6.29 -12.79 4.46
CA HIS A 191 -5.85 -11.89 5.53
C HIS A 191 -4.44 -12.20 6.02
N GLY A 192 -3.89 -11.27 6.82
CA GLY A 192 -2.69 -11.40 7.61
C GLY A 192 -2.95 -11.45 9.11
N HIS A 193 -2.19 -10.67 9.87
CA HIS A 193 -2.34 -10.38 11.30
C HIS A 193 -2.20 -11.59 12.24
N CYS A 194 -2.71 -12.76 11.88
CA CYS A 194 -2.75 -13.93 12.75
C CYS A 194 -1.47 -14.77 12.66
N HIS A 195 -0.43 -14.36 13.35
CA HIS A 195 0.89 -15.04 13.35
C HIS A 195 0.87 -16.45 13.94
N SER A 196 -0.07 -16.75 14.82
CA SER A 196 -0.18 -18.04 15.49
C SER A 196 -1.12 -19.02 14.79
N ALA A 197 -1.67 -18.67 13.64
CA ALA A 197 -2.63 -19.49 12.94
C ALA A 197 -2.02 -20.81 12.46
N LYS A 198 -2.70 -21.90 12.76
CA LYS A 198 -2.33 -23.25 12.32
C LYS A 198 -2.81 -23.46 10.88
N GLY A 199 -1.95 -23.13 9.93
CA GLY A 199 -2.20 -23.38 8.52
C GLY A 199 -2.80 -22.20 7.76
N LEU A 200 -2.75 -22.31 6.44
CA LEU A 200 -3.16 -21.28 5.49
C LEU A 200 -4.69 -21.12 5.39
N TYR A 201 -5.40 -22.18 5.66
CA TYR A 201 -6.83 -22.27 5.47
C TYR A 201 -7.48 -23.01 6.64
N ASP A 202 -8.44 -22.37 7.27
CA ASP A 202 -9.09 -22.89 8.48
C ASP A 202 -10.28 -23.83 8.20
N GLY A 203 -10.54 -24.13 6.94
CA GLY A 203 -11.69 -24.93 6.50
C GLY A 203 -12.98 -24.15 6.31
N GLY A 204 -13.01 -22.87 6.71
CA GLY A 204 -14.14 -21.97 6.56
C GLY A 204 -14.02 -21.10 5.30
N ASN A 205 -14.09 -19.79 5.49
CA ASN A 205 -13.98 -18.80 4.43
C ASN A 205 -12.81 -17.82 4.63
N LYS A 206 -11.78 -18.24 5.37
CA LYS A 206 -10.59 -17.45 5.67
C LYS A 206 -9.32 -18.12 5.14
N PHE A 207 -8.40 -17.32 4.66
CA PHE A 207 -7.11 -17.76 4.15
C PHE A 207 -6.01 -16.83 4.67
N ASN A 208 -5.13 -17.35 5.52
CA ASN A 208 -4.07 -16.58 6.14
C ASN A 208 -2.80 -16.56 5.29
N VAL A 209 -2.33 -15.36 4.92
CA VAL A 209 -1.09 -15.14 4.17
C VAL A 209 -0.03 -14.40 4.98
N CYS A 210 -0.14 -14.48 6.31
CA CYS A 210 0.87 -13.95 7.22
C CYS A 210 2.24 -14.58 6.93
N SER A 211 3.29 -13.78 6.88
CA SER A 211 4.62 -14.18 6.40
C SER A 211 5.15 -15.46 7.04
N ASN A 212 5.10 -15.58 8.36
CA ASN A 212 5.55 -16.79 9.07
C ASN A 212 4.66 -18.01 8.79
N THR A 213 3.37 -17.82 8.55
CA THR A 213 2.44 -18.92 8.21
C THR A 213 2.73 -19.51 6.83
N ILE A 214 3.19 -18.68 5.88
CA ILE A 214 3.50 -19.07 4.50
C ILE A 214 5.01 -19.34 4.28
N GLY A 215 5.80 -19.46 5.34
CA GLY A 215 7.24 -19.71 5.27
C GLY A 215 8.04 -18.56 4.66
N PHE A 216 7.52 -17.33 4.76
CA PHE A 216 8.11 -16.12 4.21
C PHE A 216 8.24 -16.11 2.67
N GLU A 217 7.42 -16.89 1.98
CA GLU A 217 7.35 -16.91 0.52
C GLU A 217 5.96 -16.45 0.06
N PRO A 218 5.85 -15.43 -0.82
CA PRO A 218 4.55 -14.95 -1.30
C PRO A 218 3.72 -16.04 -1.97
N ILE A 219 2.40 -15.96 -1.78
CA ILE A 219 1.44 -16.89 -2.37
C ILE A 219 0.83 -16.26 -3.62
N ASN A 220 0.74 -17.06 -4.67
CA ASN A 220 0.11 -16.68 -5.92
C ASN A 220 -1.42 -16.72 -5.82
N LEU A 221 -2.08 -15.60 -6.07
CA LEU A 221 -3.54 -15.50 -6.05
C LEU A 221 -4.21 -16.48 -7.03
N GLY A 222 -3.63 -16.63 -8.21
CA GLY A 222 -4.13 -17.59 -9.22
C GLY A 222 -4.12 -19.04 -8.74
N LYS A 223 -3.16 -19.41 -7.87
CA LYS A 223 -3.14 -20.73 -7.23
C LYS A 223 -4.29 -20.90 -6.25
N ILE A 224 -4.57 -19.89 -5.42
CA ILE A 224 -5.71 -19.91 -4.49
C ILE A 224 -7.01 -20.15 -5.26
N ILE A 225 -7.20 -19.45 -6.39
CA ILE A 225 -8.34 -19.60 -7.26
C ILE A 225 -8.39 -21.03 -7.88
N LYS A 226 -7.26 -21.50 -8.39
CA LYS A 226 -7.15 -22.83 -9.05
C LYS A 226 -7.38 -23.98 -8.09
N TYR A 227 -6.98 -23.89 -6.85
CA TYR A 227 -7.23 -24.91 -5.82
C TYR A 227 -8.70 -25.02 -5.42
N GLY A 228 -9.55 -24.10 -5.91
CA GLY A 228 -10.99 -24.21 -5.77
C GLY A 228 -11.53 -23.69 -4.44
N TYR A 229 -10.75 -22.90 -3.69
CA TYR A 229 -11.23 -22.27 -2.46
C TYR A 229 -12.49 -21.42 -2.71
N LEU A 230 -12.59 -20.79 -3.88
CA LEU A 230 -13.77 -20.00 -4.26
C LEU A 230 -15.02 -20.82 -4.60
N LYS A 231 -14.91 -22.15 -4.77
CA LYS A 231 -16.08 -23.00 -5.09
C LYS A 231 -17.02 -23.16 -3.91
N ARG A 232 -16.53 -22.95 -2.70
CA ARG A 232 -17.28 -23.14 -1.45
C ARG A 232 -17.91 -21.86 -0.92
N VAL A 233 -17.61 -20.72 -1.53
CA VAL A 233 -18.11 -19.44 -1.09
C VAL A 233 -19.11 -18.87 -2.09
N ASN A 234 -20.09 -18.15 -1.57
CA ASN A 234 -21.11 -17.48 -2.36
C ASN A 234 -20.61 -16.10 -2.84
N ASP A 235 -21.21 -15.60 -3.91
CA ASP A 235 -20.91 -14.24 -4.40
C ASP A 235 -21.46 -13.19 -3.45
N ILE A 236 -20.66 -12.17 -3.16
CA ILE A 236 -21.01 -11.08 -2.24
C ILE A 236 -22.11 -10.21 -2.85
N HIS A 237 -22.06 -9.95 -4.14
CA HIS A 237 -22.99 -9.05 -4.82
C HIS A 237 -24.34 -9.69 -5.17
N ARG A 238 -24.34 -10.89 -5.72
CA ARG A 238 -25.56 -11.48 -6.29
C ARG A 238 -26.58 -11.91 -5.26
N ILE A 239 -26.16 -12.14 -4.02
CA ILE A 239 -27.10 -12.54 -2.98
C ILE A 239 -27.99 -11.39 -2.52
N THR A 240 -27.50 -10.16 -2.53
CA THR A 240 -28.29 -9.02 -2.09
C THR A 240 -29.23 -8.48 -3.19
N ILE A 241 -28.78 -8.47 -4.45
CA ILE A 241 -29.57 -7.91 -5.55
C ILE A 241 -30.49 -8.97 -6.20
N ASP A 242 -29.96 -10.16 -6.50
CA ASP A 242 -30.73 -11.18 -7.20
C ASP A 242 -31.71 -11.92 -6.29
N LYS A 243 -31.43 -12.05 -5.00
CA LYS A 243 -32.39 -12.58 -4.03
C LYS A 243 -33.49 -11.59 -3.67
N ALA A 244 -33.18 -10.31 -3.59
CA ALA A 244 -34.20 -9.28 -3.42
C ALA A 244 -35.19 -9.25 -4.59
N ASN A 245 -34.70 -9.56 -5.81
CA ASN A 245 -35.57 -9.64 -7.01
C ASN A 245 -36.33 -10.97 -7.13
N LYS A 246 -35.78 -12.08 -6.60
CA LYS A 246 -36.41 -13.42 -6.72
C LYS A 246 -37.35 -13.77 -5.58
N ASN A 247 -37.15 -13.17 -4.41
CA ASN A 247 -38.02 -13.30 -3.26
C ASN A 247 -38.36 -11.90 -2.75
N PRO A 248 -39.34 -11.19 -3.34
CA PRO A 248 -39.83 -9.98 -2.76
C PRO A 248 -40.26 -10.32 -1.31
N ILE A 249 -39.74 -9.60 -0.34
CA ILE A 249 -40.09 -9.77 1.05
C ILE A 249 -41.61 -9.54 1.11
N HIS A 250 -42.35 -10.63 1.31
CA HIS A 250 -43.79 -10.56 1.56
C HIS A 250 -43.97 -9.79 2.88
N GLY A 251 -44.34 -8.53 2.79
CA GLY A 251 -44.55 -7.69 3.96
C GLY A 251 -44.19 -6.22 3.80
N CYS A 252 -43.48 -5.85 2.75
CA CYS A 252 -43.37 -4.43 2.38
C CYS A 252 -44.57 -4.09 1.48
N SER A 253 -45.72 -3.84 2.05
CA SER A 253 -46.82 -3.16 1.38
C SER A 253 -46.27 -1.85 0.86
N LYS A 254 -46.32 -1.65 -0.47
CA LYS A 254 -46.10 -0.35 -1.05
C LYS A 254 -47.08 0.58 -0.35
N ALA A 255 -46.57 1.46 0.51
CA ALA A 255 -47.34 2.60 0.96
C ALA A 255 -47.76 3.35 -0.30
N THR A 256 -49.06 3.27 -0.59
CA THR A 256 -49.63 4.10 -1.64
C THR A 256 -49.54 5.55 -1.18
N PRO A 257 -49.15 6.50 -2.06
CA PRO A 257 -48.89 7.91 -1.70
C PRO A 257 -50.14 8.71 -1.37
N ASN A 258 -51.25 8.12 -1.02
CA ASN A 258 -52.55 8.77 -0.85
C ASN A 258 -53.21 8.44 0.51
N GLU A 259 -52.52 8.53 1.60
CA GLU A 259 -53.13 8.65 2.92
C GLU A 259 -52.22 9.44 3.86
N VAL A 260 -52.16 10.76 3.62
CA VAL A 260 -51.92 11.79 4.64
C VAL A 260 -52.81 12.96 4.31
#